data_6f37fef88e650ea0c985e04f20ea4f0f
#
_entry.id   6f37fef88e650ea0c985e04f20ea4f0f
#
_cell.length_a   1.000
_cell.length_b   1.000
_cell.length_c   1.000
_cell.angle_alpha   90.00
_cell.angle_beta   90.00
_cell.angle_gamma   90.00
#
_symmetry.space_group_name_H-M   'P 1'
#
loop_
_entity.id
_entity.type
_entity.pdbx_description
1 polymer ?
#
loop_
_entity_poly.entity_id
_entity_poly.type
_entity_poly.pdbx_seq_one_letter_code
_entity_poly.pdbx_strand_id
1 'polypeptide(L)'
;MRSLIISLNFNPGHVSHMLASYKQCEDLGYESVYYVNKKFVPFLPQKSNLSLFGGDNCPKADLAIFLFPSEKNLPLIWKLKRKGTKIVYIFHEPLAPLSVYKNAGFSTKYLARLWVIDHISALTVKWSDMVLIPSHKAVKYYEENSLYKNKNYYYLPLMYSDEREQRHKQLLKKNFSYIGTVAADHSFQEFLEFVEWAVENNRLKAYNFLIATKSEFVVPDSLRNHHRVFIHKGQPMTDEEINRYYASSFAIWNAYARTTQSGVLAKSFMFGTPAIVLRKNMNEFTHDGANVVVIDNNQDKEQIVNALKRIADNIDSFSSECRKEFEKSFYYKVYNNLFRTI
;
A
#
# COMPACT_ATOMS: atom_id res chain seq x y z
N MET A 1 3.88 28.73 -7.04
CA MET A 1 4.03 27.53 -7.90
C MET A 1 2.85 26.62 -7.71
N ARG A 2 2.46 25.85 -8.73
CA ARG A 2 1.32 24.90 -8.64
C ARG A 2 1.79 23.49 -8.88
N SER A 3 1.26 22.54 -8.10
CA SER A 3 1.51 21.10 -8.28
C SER A 3 0.23 20.34 -8.63
N LEU A 4 0.35 19.29 -9.45
CA LEU A 4 -0.71 18.33 -9.74
C LEU A 4 -0.37 16.97 -9.13
N ILE A 5 -1.29 16.43 -8.34
CA ILE A 5 -1.23 15.07 -7.80
C ILE A 5 -2.14 14.20 -8.66
N ILE A 6 -1.57 13.28 -9.42
CA ILE A 6 -2.24 12.60 -10.54
C ILE A 6 -2.45 11.13 -10.26
N SER A 7 -3.71 10.69 -10.30
CA SER A 7 -4.10 9.28 -10.28
C SER A 7 -5.30 9.05 -11.20
N LEU A 8 -5.06 8.44 -12.36
CA LEU A 8 -6.06 8.32 -13.44
C LEU A 8 -6.88 7.03 -13.37
N ASN A 9 -6.33 5.98 -12.76
CA ASN A 9 -7.02 4.71 -12.54
C ASN A 9 -7.49 4.65 -11.07
N PHE A 10 -8.80 4.44 -10.88
CA PHE A 10 -9.37 4.41 -9.53
C PHE A 10 -8.95 3.16 -8.77
N ASN A 11 -8.31 3.39 -7.62
CA ASN A 11 -8.09 2.39 -6.59
C ASN A 11 -8.12 3.11 -5.22
N PRO A 12 -9.03 2.79 -4.31
CA PRO A 12 -9.10 3.42 -2.98
C PRO A 12 -7.79 3.33 -2.19
N GLY A 13 -7.01 2.24 -2.35
CA GLY A 13 -5.69 2.10 -1.70
C GLY A 13 -4.66 3.18 -2.08
N HIS A 14 -4.92 3.97 -3.13
CA HIS A 14 -4.04 5.08 -3.54
C HIS A 14 -4.29 6.38 -2.75
N VAL A 15 -5.41 6.51 -2.07
CA VAL A 15 -5.84 7.77 -1.43
C VAL A 15 -4.80 8.27 -0.42
N SER A 16 -4.32 7.41 0.48
CA SER A 16 -3.32 7.80 1.47
C SER A 16 -2.02 8.33 0.85
N HIS A 17 -1.56 7.76 -0.27
CA HIS A 17 -0.37 8.26 -1.00
C HIS A 17 -0.64 9.60 -1.68
N MET A 18 -1.84 9.77 -2.23
CA MET A 18 -2.26 11.04 -2.81
C MET A 18 -2.32 12.15 -1.75
N LEU A 19 -2.88 11.86 -0.58
CA LEU A 19 -2.94 12.77 0.56
C LEU A 19 -1.54 13.17 1.04
N ALA A 20 -0.62 12.21 1.16
CA ALA A 20 0.76 12.49 1.56
C ALA A 20 1.48 13.39 0.56
N SER A 21 1.37 13.07 -0.74
CA SER A 21 1.99 13.87 -1.81
C SER A 21 1.40 15.28 -1.89
N TYR A 22 0.10 15.43 -1.69
CA TYR A 22 -0.59 16.72 -1.66
C TYR A 22 -0.05 17.59 -0.52
N LYS A 23 -0.06 17.06 0.72
CA LYS A 23 0.45 17.76 1.90
C LYS A 23 1.93 18.10 1.78
N GLN A 24 2.72 17.19 1.21
CA GLN A 24 4.14 17.45 0.98
C GLN A 24 4.36 18.63 0.04
N CYS A 25 3.61 18.71 -1.06
CA CYS A 25 3.68 19.85 -1.96
C CYS A 25 3.23 21.16 -1.29
N GLU A 26 2.18 21.13 -0.47
CA GLU A 26 1.74 22.30 0.31
C GLU A 26 2.83 22.75 1.30
N ASP A 27 3.45 21.85 2.04
CA ASP A 27 4.55 22.15 2.97
C ASP A 27 5.77 22.76 2.25
N LEU A 28 5.91 22.52 0.95
CA LEU A 28 6.95 23.07 0.09
C LEU A 28 6.54 24.39 -0.63
N GLY A 29 5.34 24.89 -0.35
CA GLY A 29 4.85 26.16 -0.86
C GLY A 29 4.17 26.07 -2.24
N TYR A 30 3.77 24.88 -2.68
CA TYR A 30 2.95 24.72 -3.89
C TYR A 30 1.47 24.89 -3.58
N GLU A 31 0.73 25.52 -4.49
CA GLU A 31 -0.73 25.38 -4.58
C GLU A 31 -1.03 23.99 -5.17
N SER A 32 -1.41 23.04 -4.34
CA SER A 32 -1.63 21.65 -4.76
C SER A 32 -3.03 21.44 -5.30
N VAL A 33 -3.15 20.63 -6.36
CA VAL A 33 -4.43 20.26 -6.99
C VAL A 33 -4.44 18.76 -7.27
N TYR A 34 -5.51 18.06 -6.85
CA TYR A 34 -5.75 16.70 -7.32
C TYR A 34 -6.26 16.71 -8.76
N TYR A 35 -5.59 15.97 -9.65
CA TYR A 35 -6.05 15.73 -11.01
C TYR A 35 -6.34 14.24 -11.20
N VAL A 36 -7.60 13.85 -11.00
CA VAL A 36 -7.94 12.45 -10.71
C VAL A 36 -9.19 11.98 -11.44
N ASN A 37 -9.38 10.66 -11.49
CA ASN A 37 -10.62 10.04 -11.90
C ASN A 37 -11.76 10.46 -10.95
N LYS A 38 -12.96 10.76 -11.50
CA LYS A 38 -14.14 11.19 -10.73
C LYS A 38 -14.54 10.26 -9.57
N LYS A 39 -14.19 8.98 -9.67
CA LYS A 39 -14.46 7.99 -8.60
C LYS A 39 -13.69 8.24 -7.31
N PHE A 40 -12.63 9.06 -7.35
CA PHE A 40 -11.91 9.45 -6.13
C PHE A 40 -12.61 10.53 -5.29
N VAL A 41 -13.52 11.29 -5.88
CA VAL A 41 -14.15 12.46 -5.22
C VAL A 41 -14.69 12.16 -3.82
N PRO A 42 -15.41 11.05 -3.58
CA PRO A 42 -15.94 10.74 -2.25
C PRO A 42 -14.89 10.42 -1.19
N PHE A 43 -13.65 10.16 -1.61
CA PHE A 43 -12.53 9.72 -0.74
C PHE A 43 -11.52 10.84 -0.47
N LEU A 44 -11.65 11.99 -1.13
CA LEU A 44 -10.75 13.13 -0.96
C LEU A 44 -11.32 14.14 0.04
N PRO A 45 -10.46 14.88 0.77
CA PRO A 45 -10.93 15.90 1.70
C PRO A 45 -11.75 16.98 0.98
N GLN A 46 -12.90 17.36 1.56
CA GLN A 46 -13.87 18.31 0.96
C GLN A 46 -13.28 19.69 0.62
N LYS A 47 -12.24 20.12 1.34
CA LYS A 47 -11.59 21.43 1.15
C LYS A 47 -10.40 21.40 0.18
N SER A 48 -10.14 20.27 -0.47
CA SER A 48 -8.99 20.15 -1.40
C SER A 48 -9.32 20.78 -2.74
N ASN A 49 -8.30 21.38 -3.37
CA ASN A 49 -8.40 21.78 -4.76
C ASN A 49 -8.47 20.55 -5.66
N LEU A 50 -9.50 20.46 -6.47
CA LEU A 50 -9.81 19.27 -7.27
C LEU A 50 -10.08 19.65 -8.72
N SER A 51 -9.49 18.90 -9.65
CA SER A 51 -9.80 18.91 -11.07
C SER A 51 -10.00 17.49 -11.58
N LEU A 52 -11.01 17.26 -12.40
CA LEU A 52 -11.37 15.91 -12.86
C LEU A 52 -10.67 15.58 -14.17
N PHE A 53 -10.11 14.37 -14.25
CA PHE A 53 -9.61 13.83 -15.50
C PHE A 53 -10.78 13.56 -16.46
N GLY A 54 -10.63 14.02 -17.71
CA GLY A 54 -11.70 13.93 -18.74
C GLY A 54 -12.59 15.18 -18.83
N GLY A 55 -12.39 16.17 -17.97
CA GLY A 55 -12.92 17.53 -18.15
C GLY A 55 -12.10 18.36 -19.14
N ASP A 56 -12.65 19.50 -19.56
CA ASP A 56 -12.14 20.26 -20.71
C ASP A 56 -10.73 20.82 -20.55
N ASN A 57 -10.23 21.02 -19.33
CA ASN A 57 -8.92 21.61 -19.10
C ASN A 57 -8.09 20.92 -18.03
N CYS A 58 -6.95 20.33 -18.45
CA CYS A 58 -5.87 20.02 -17.50
C CYS A 58 -5.25 21.34 -17.01
N PRO A 59 -5.22 21.59 -15.68
CA PRO A 59 -4.65 22.82 -15.13
C PRO A 59 -3.18 23.00 -15.55
N LYS A 60 -2.74 24.25 -15.69
CA LYS A 60 -1.32 24.55 -15.82
C LYS A 60 -0.64 24.32 -14.47
N ALA A 61 0.53 23.69 -14.46
CA ALA A 61 1.29 23.43 -13.25
C ALA A 61 2.79 23.49 -13.51
N ASP A 62 3.55 23.77 -12.47
CA ASP A 62 5.02 23.75 -12.50
C ASP A 62 5.54 22.32 -12.25
N LEU A 63 4.81 21.55 -11.44
CA LEU A 63 5.13 20.18 -11.05
C LEU A 63 3.93 19.24 -11.24
N ALA A 64 4.15 18.01 -11.74
CA ALA A 64 3.14 16.98 -11.82
C ALA A 64 3.68 15.66 -11.28
N ILE A 65 3.03 15.09 -10.25
CA ILE A 65 3.39 13.84 -9.61
C ILE A 65 2.42 12.75 -10.05
N PHE A 66 2.91 11.79 -10.83
CA PHE A 66 2.17 10.60 -11.25
C PHE A 66 2.42 9.47 -10.26
N LEU A 67 1.37 8.98 -9.62
CA LEU A 67 1.50 8.02 -8.53
C LEU A 67 1.49 6.55 -8.97
N PHE A 68 0.88 6.25 -10.14
CA PHE A 68 0.69 4.86 -10.56
C PHE A 68 0.72 4.70 -12.07
N PRO A 69 1.08 3.48 -12.58
CA PRO A 69 1.03 3.19 -14.01
C PRO A 69 -0.39 3.33 -14.56
N SER A 70 -0.49 3.97 -15.72
CA SER A 70 -1.72 4.06 -16.51
C SER A 70 -1.37 4.34 -17.97
N GLU A 71 -2.06 3.70 -18.88
CA GLU A 71 -1.99 4.02 -20.32
C GLU A 71 -2.34 5.47 -20.61
N LYS A 72 -3.15 6.09 -19.75
CA LYS A 72 -3.59 7.49 -19.85
C LYS A 72 -2.50 8.48 -19.43
N ASN A 73 -1.44 8.02 -18.76
CA ASN A 73 -0.33 8.88 -18.33
C ASN A 73 0.41 9.49 -19.54
N LEU A 74 0.68 8.69 -20.59
CA LEU A 74 1.52 9.13 -21.72
C LEU A 74 1.01 10.39 -22.42
N PRO A 75 -0.25 10.45 -22.90
CA PRO A 75 -0.76 11.66 -23.54
C PRO A 75 -0.81 12.87 -22.60
N LEU A 76 -1.06 12.63 -21.32
CA LEU A 76 -1.08 13.69 -20.31
C LEU A 76 0.33 14.21 -20.04
N ILE A 77 1.34 13.35 -19.87
CA ILE A 77 2.75 13.73 -19.70
C ILE A 77 3.21 14.58 -20.89
N TRP A 78 2.93 14.13 -22.12
CA TRP A 78 3.28 14.88 -23.32
C TRP A 78 2.66 16.28 -23.34
N LYS A 79 1.36 16.40 -22.99
CA LYS A 79 0.65 17.69 -22.90
C LYS A 79 1.28 18.61 -21.81
N LEU A 80 1.62 18.07 -20.66
CA LEU A 80 2.19 18.82 -19.53
C LEU A 80 3.62 19.26 -19.84
N LYS A 81 4.46 18.38 -20.42
CA LYS A 81 5.84 18.74 -20.82
C LYS A 81 5.87 19.86 -21.85
N ARG A 82 4.95 19.88 -22.83
CA ARG A 82 4.83 21.00 -23.79
C ARG A 82 4.48 22.32 -23.13
N LYS A 83 3.95 22.31 -21.90
CA LYS A 83 3.66 23.51 -21.08
C LYS A 83 4.79 23.85 -20.11
N GLY A 84 5.92 23.13 -20.15
CA GLY A 84 7.06 23.33 -19.26
C GLY A 84 6.90 22.70 -17.87
N THR A 85 5.90 21.85 -17.66
CA THR A 85 5.68 21.17 -16.38
C THR A 85 6.76 20.12 -16.12
N LYS A 86 7.35 20.11 -14.94
CA LYS A 86 8.28 19.09 -14.45
C LYS A 86 7.50 17.83 -14.05
N ILE A 87 7.95 16.66 -14.49
CA ILE A 87 7.24 15.38 -14.31
C ILE A 87 7.99 14.50 -13.31
N VAL A 88 7.32 14.15 -12.22
CA VAL A 88 7.77 13.14 -11.24
C VAL A 88 6.88 11.92 -11.38
N TYR A 89 7.50 10.74 -11.50
CA TYR A 89 6.80 9.47 -11.57
C TYR A 89 7.19 8.58 -10.41
N ILE A 90 6.23 8.25 -9.54
CA ILE A 90 6.42 7.26 -8.50
C ILE A 90 6.12 5.88 -9.10
N PHE A 91 7.18 5.17 -9.45
CA PHE A 91 7.09 3.86 -10.09
C PHE A 91 7.01 2.77 -9.02
N HIS A 92 5.79 2.55 -8.56
CA HIS A 92 5.49 1.70 -7.41
C HIS A 92 5.97 0.26 -7.60
N GLU A 93 5.80 -0.32 -8.79
CA GLU A 93 6.05 -1.73 -9.01
C GLU A 93 6.65 -2.00 -10.40
N PRO A 94 7.98 -1.88 -10.56
CA PRO A 94 8.67 -2.36 -11.74
C PRO A 94 8.39 -3.86 -11.96
N LEU A 95 8.26 -4.30 -13.20
CA LEU A 95 7.94 -5.69 -13.52
C LEU A 95 9.08 -6.61 -13.06
N ALA A 96 8.74 -7.54 -12.18
CA ALA A 96 9.61 -8.66 -11.84
C ALA A 96 9.70 -9.66 -13.01
N PRO A 97 10.68 -10.56 -13.03
CA PRO A 97 10.68 -11.68 -13.98
C PRO A 97 9.33 -12.41 -13.99
N LEU A 98 8.83 -12.74 -15.19
CA LEU A 98 7.49 -13.34 -15.33
C LEU A 98 7.33 -14.67 -14.56
N SER A 99 8.43 -15.40 -14.32
CA SER A 99 8.45 -16.59 -13.47
C SER A 99 7.98 -16.32 -12.04
N VAL A 100 8.30 -15.14 -11.49
CA VAL A 100 7.88 -14.74 -10.13
C VAL A 100 6.35 -14.66 -10.03
N TYR A 101 5.70 -14.09 -11.04
CA TYR A 101 4.24 -14.00 -11.09
C TYR A 101 3.60 -15.36 -11.35
N LYS A 102 4.20 -16.17 -12.24
CA LYS A 102 3.73 -17.53 -12.52
C LYS A 102 3.75 -18.39 -11.26
N ASN A 103 4.83 -18.33 -10.49
CA ASN A 103 4.97 -19.04 -9.21
C ASN A 103 4.02 -18.52 -8.12
N ALA A 104 3.54 -17.28 -8.24
CA ALA A 104 2.52 -16.70 -7.37
C ALA A 104 1.08 -16.98 -7.85
N GLY A 105 0.88 -17.84 -8.86
CA GLY A 105 -0.44 -18.28 -9.30
C GLY A 105 -1.14 -17.38 -10.33
N PHE A 106 -0.45 -16.41 -10.93
CA PHE A 106 -1.07 -15.54 -11.94
C PHE A 106 -1.25 -16.27 -13.29
N SER A 107 -2.38 -16.02 -13.94
CA SER A 107 -2.72 -16.60 -15.24
C SER A 107 -1.86 -16.04 -16.37
N THR A 108 -1.67 -16.81 -17.45
CA THR A 108 -0.93 -16.38 -18.66
C THR A 108 -1.52 -15.10 -19.28
N LYS A 109 -2.85 -14.97 -19.29
CA LYS A 109 -3.53 -13.76 -19.77
C LYS A 109 -3.13 -12.52 -18.93
N TYR A 110 -3.02 -12.68 -17.63
CA TYR A 110 -2.60 -11.61 -16.75
C TYR A 110 -1.12 -11.25 -16.98
N LEU A 111 -0.26 -12.23 -17.21
CA LEU A 111 1.16 -12.01 -17.54
C LEU A 111 1.35 -11.23 -18.84
N ALA A 112 0.58 -11.54 -19.88
CA ALA A 112 0.59 -10.76 -21.12
C ALA A 112 0.17 -9.31 -20.91
N ARG A 113 -0.86 -9.08 -20.07
CA ARG A 113 -1.27 -7.72 -19.67
C ARG A 113 -0.18 -6.97 -18.92
N LEU A 114 0.48 -7.63 -17.98
CA LEU A 114 1.61 -7.03 -17.23
C LEU A 114 2.73 -6.61 -18.17
N TRP A 115 3.07 -7.44 -19.14
CA TRP A 115 4.10 -7.13 -20.14
C TRP A 115 3.76 -5.86 -20.93
N VAL A 116 2.51 -5.70 -21.37
CA VAL A 116 2.06 -4.47 -22.07
C VAL A 116 2.14 -3.26 -21.14
N ILE A 117 1.69 -3.39 -19.88
CA ILE A 117 1.75 -2.30 -18.89
C ILE A 117 3.20 -1.89 -18.64
N ASP A 118 4.13 -2.85 -18.62
CA ASP A 118 5.56 -2.60 -18.41
C ASP A 118 6.16 -1.73 -19.51
N HIS A 119 5.83 -2.00 -20.77
CA HIS A 119 6.26 -1.18 -21.90
C HIS A 119 5.69 0.25 -21.86
N ILE A 120 4.42 0.41 -21.45
CA ILE A 120 3.81 1.72 -21.23
C ILE A 120 4.52 2.44 -20.08
N SER A 121 4.84 1.72 -19.02
CA SER A 121 5.60 2.26 -17.88
C SER A 121 7.01 2.70 -18.29
N ALA A 122 7.68 1.94 -19.17
CA ALA A 122 8.99 2.31 -19.69
C ALA A 122 8.96 3.64 -20.45
N LEU A 123 7.94 3.89 -21.26
CA LEU A 123 7.75 5.18 -21.90
C LEU A 123 7.47 6.31 -20.87
N THR A 124 6.68 6.02 -19.85
CA THR A 124 6.43 6.96 -18.76
C THR A 124 7.73 7.31 -18.03
N VAL A 125 8.54 6.31 -17.68
CA VAL A 125 9.88 6.49 -17.09
C VAL A 125 10.77 7.34 -17.98
N LYS A 126 10.84 7.05 -19.27
CA LYS A 126 11.66 7.79 -20.24
C LYS A 126 11.29 9.27 -20.31
N TRP A 127 10.01 9.58 -20.24
CA TRP A 127 9.51 10.97 -20.37
C TRP A 127 9.44 11.73 -19.04
N SER A 128 9.61 11.05 -17.90
CA SER A 128 9.67 11.70 -16.59
C SER A 128 10.99 12.41 -16.38
N ASP A 129 10.98 13.52 -15.67
CA ASP A 129 12.18 14.26 -15.27
C ASP A 129 12.82 13.61 -14.04
N MET A 130 11.99 13.01 -13.15
CA MET A 130 12.43 12.25 -11.99
C MET A 130 11.58 10.96 -11.85
N VAL A 131 12.26 9.87 -11.51
CA VAL A 131 11.62 8.57 -11.19
C VAL A 131 11.93 8.22 -9.74
N LEU A 132 10.89 7.87 -8.98
CA LEU A 132 10.98 7.49 -7.57
C LEU A 132 10.59 6.02 -7.42
N ILE A 133 11.42 5.23 -6.72
CA ILE A 133 11.24 3.79 -6.54
C ILE A 133 11.16 3.45 -5.06
N PRO A 134 10.12 2.70 -4.60
CA PRO A 134 9.73 2.68 -3.21
C PRO A 134 10.40 1.64 -2.32
N SER A 135 11.15 0.68 -2.86
CA SER A 135 11.82 -0.34 -2.07
C SER A 135 13.08 -0.88 -2.75
N HIS A 136 14.02 -1.44 -1.99
CA HIS A 136 15.23 -2.07 -2.54
C HIS A 136 14.88 -3.23 -3.49
N LYS A 137 13.80 -3.96 -3.21
CA LYS A 137 13.34 -5.03 -4.10
C LYS A 137 12.79 -4.48 -5.42
N ALA A 138 12.08 -3.35 -5.38
CA ALA A 138 11.64 -2.65 -6.58
C ALA A 138 12.82 -2.06 -7.37
N VAL A 139 13.82 -1.51 -6.68
CA VAL A 139 15.08 -1.04 -7.27
C VAL A 139 15.76 -2.18 -8.03
N LYS A 140 15.91 -3.35 -7.41
CA LYS A 140 16.49 -4.53 -8.07
C LYS A 140 15.75 -4.87 -9.38
N TYR A 141 14.43 -4.93 -9.36
CA TYR A 141 13.66 -5.21 -10.58
C TYR A 141 13.79 -4.13 -11.64
N TYR A 142 13.90 -2.87 -11.20
CA TYR A 142 14.13 -1.73 -12.09
C TYR A 142 15.50 -1.83 -12.81
N GLU A 143 16.56 -2.12 -12.07
CA GLU A 143 17.92 -2.20 -12.59
C GLU A 143 18.14 -3.43 -13.49
N GLU A 144 17.51 -4.57 -13.16
CA GLU A 144 17.58 -5.80 -13.95
C GLU A 144 16.77 -5.71 -15.25
N ASN A 145 15.81 -4.78 -15.36
CA ASN A 145 14.97 -4.66 -16.53
C ASN A 145 15.60 -3.72 -17.59
N SER A 146 15.94 -4.27 -18.75
CA SER A 146 16.60 -3.54 -19.85
C SER A 146 15.79 -2.32 -20.36
N LEU A 147 14.49 -2.26 -20.11
CA LEU A 147 13.64 -1.14 -20.52
C LEU A 147 13.90 0.13 -19.72
N TYR A 148 14.45 0.03 -18.51
CA TYR A 148 14.64 1.18 -17.61
C TYR A 148 16.08 1.55 -17.33
N LYS A 149 17.05 0.64 -17.54
CA LYS A 149 18.44 0.69 -17.03
C LYS A 149 19.23 1.98 -17.32
N ASN A 150 18.79 2.76 -18.30
CA ASN A 150 19.47 4.01 -18.69
C ASN A 150 18.83 5.27 -18.09
N LYS A 151 17.88 5.14 -17.17
CA LYS A 151 17.22 6.25 -16.52
C LYS A 151 17.54 6.29 -15.03
N ASN A 152 18.10 7.39 -14.56
CA ASN A 152 18.34 7.61 -13.14
C ASN A 152 17.04 7.58 -12.35
N TYR A 153 17.11 7.08 -11.13
CA TYR A 153 16.02 7.04 -10.18
C TYR A 153 16.49 7.53 -8.81
N TYR A 154 15.53 7.82 -7.95
CA TYR A 154 15.75 8.07 -6.53
C TYR A 154 14.97 7.05 -5.70
N TYR A 155 15.58 6.59 -4.63
CA TYR A 155 14.90 5.74 -3.67
C TYR A 155 13.96 6.59 -2.80
N LEU A 156 12.67 6.25 -2.79
CA LEU A 156 11.66 6.91 -1.98
C LEU A 156 10.58 5.90 -1.56
N PRO A 157 10.54 5.47 -0.29
CA PRO A 157 9.45 4.66 0.23
C PRO A 157 8.08 5.27 -0.02
N LEU A 158 7.04 4.43 -0.06
CA LEU A 158 5.67 4.91 -0.18
C LEU A 158 5.34 5.82 1.00
N MET A 159 5.03 7.06 0.69
CA MET A 159 4.78 8.09 1.69
C MET A 159 3.34 8.06 2.20
N TYR A 160 3.20 8.42 3.48
CA TYR A 160 1.91 8.62 4.16
C TYR A 160 1.94 9.90 4.97
N SER A 161 0.78 10.54 5.13
CA SER A 161 0.54 11.45 6.24
C SER A 161 0.21 10.63 7.50
N ASP A 162 0.51 11.14 8.69
CA ASP A 162 0.01 10.50 9.90
C ASP A 162 -1.50 10.76 10.02
N GLU A 163 -2.28 9.69 9.89
CA GLU A 163 -3.74 9.71 9.94
C GLU A 163 -4.26 9.27 11.31
N ARG A 164 -3.36 9.05 12.27
CA ARG A 164 -3.72 8.59 13.61
C ARG A 164 -4.27 9.74 14.46
N GLU A 165 -5.53 9.62 14.85
CA GLU A 165 -6.22 10.56 15.74
C GLU A 165 -6.22 10.05 17.20
N GLN A 166 -6.57 10.93 18.15
CA GLN A 166 -6.66 10.57 19.57
C GLN A 166 -7.63 9.43 19.85
N ARG A 167 -8.77 9.41 19.15
CA ARG A 167 -9.76 8.32 19.26
C ARG A 167 -9.20 6.95 18.88
N HIS A 168 -8.26 6.89 17.93
CA HIS A 168 -7.62 5.64 17.51
C HIS A 168 -6.67 5.09 18.60
N LYS A 169 -6.06 5.97 19.39
CA LYS A 169 -5.16 5.55 20.48
C LYS A 169 -5.89 4.87 21.65
N GLN A 170 -7.20 5.08 21.76
CA GLN A 170 -8.04 4.54 22.82
C GLN A 170 -8.66 3.19 22.46
N LEU A 171 -8.52 2.74 21.20
CA LEU A 171 -9.08 1.47 20.76
C LEU A 171 -8.29 0.29 21.32
N LEU A 172 -9.02 -0.67 21.88
CA LEU A 172 -8.44 -1.90 22.37
C LEU A 172 -7.99 -2.79 21.21
N LYS A 173 -6.71 -3.15 21.20
CA LYS A 173 -6.11 -4.02 20.18
C LYS A 173 -6.47 -5.48 20.43
N LYS A 174 -7.54 -5.97 19.78
CA LYS A 174 -8.06 -7.34 19.96
C LYS A 174 -8.13 -8.15 18.67
N ASN A 175 -7.96 -7.53 17.50
CA ASN A 175 -8.20 -8.21 16.24
C ASN A 175 -6.88 -8.69 15.63
N PHE A 176 -6.83 -9.94 15.16
CA PHE A 176 -5.90 -10.37 14.13
C PHE A 176 -6.58 -10.16 12.78
N SER A 177 -6.00 -9.36 11.91
CA SER A 177 -6.74 -8.80 10.79
C SER A 177 -6.10 -9.06 9.43
N TYR A 178 -6.93 -9.40 8.46
CA TYR A 178 -6.65 -9.24 7.03
C TYR A 178 -7.33 -7.95 6.54
N ILE A 179 -6.55 -6.99 6.07
CA ILE A 179 -7.05 -5.73 5.53
C ILE A 179 -6.45 -5.54 4.14
N GLY A 180 -7.28 -5.55 3.10
CA GLY A 180 -6.78 -5.38 1.73
C GLY A 180 -7.59 -6.09 0.67
N THR A 181 -7.06 -6.14 -0.55
CA THR A 181 -7.70 -6.81 -1.69
C THR A 181 -7.37 -8.30 -1.68
N VAL A 182 -8.35 -9.15 -1.95
CA VAL A 182 -8.11 -10.58 -2.22
C VAL A 182 -7.43 -10.71 -3.57
N ALA A 183 -6.17 -11.12 -3.54
CA ALA A 183 -5.34 -11.33 -4.73
C ALA A 183 -4.51 -12.60 -4.55
N ALA A 184 -4.09 -13.23 -5.67
CA ALA A 184 -3.38 -14.50 -5.66
C ALA A 184 -2.08 -14.46 -4.84
N ASP A 185 -1.39 -13.31 -4.83
CA ASP A 185 -0.14 -13.11 -4.10
C ASP A 185 -0.29 -12.62 -2.65
N HIS A 186 -1.53 -12.34 -2.19
CA HIS A 186 -1.79 -11.88 -0.83
C HIS A 186 -2.04 -13.00 0.17
N SER A 187 -2.01 -14.27 -0.26
CA SER A 187 -2.22 -15.44 0.63
C SER A 187 -3.49 -15.33 1.48
N PHE A 188 -4.57 -14.88 0.85
CA PHE A 188 -5.85 -14.70 1.54
C PHE A 188 -6.47 -16.04 1.95
N GLN A 189 -6.32 -17.07 1.09
CA GLN A 189 -6.87 -18.37 1.35
C GLN A 189 -6.23 -19.00 2.59
N GLU A 190 -4.91 -18.89 2.72
CA GLU A 190 -4.15 -19.37 3.88
C GLU A 190 -4.57 -18.66 5.18
N PHE A 191 -4.85 -17.36 5.11
CA PHE A 191 -5.41 -16.62 6.24
C PHE A 191 -6.80 -17.14 6.61
N LEU A 192 -7.68 -17.34 5.63
CA LEU A 192 -9.05 -17.82 5.85
C LEU A 192 -9.07 -19.21 6.48
N GLU A 193 -8.26 -20.14 5.96
CA GLU A 193 -8.09 -21.50 6.49
C GLU A 193 -7.49 -21.49 7.91
N PHE A 194 -6.58 -20.55 8.21
CA PHE A 194 -6.08 -20.37 9.56
C PHE A 194 -7.19 -19.92 10.51
N VAL A 195 -8.01 -18.93 10.11
CA VAL A 195 -9.11 -18.42 10.93
C VAL A 195 -10.14 -19.52 11.21
N GLU A 196 -10.53 -20.28 10.19
CA GLU A 196 -11.44 -21.41 10.32
C GLU A 196 -10.91 -22.45 11.32
N TRP A 197 -9.70 -22.92 11.11
CA TRP A 197 -9.06 -23.85 12.02
C TRP A 197 -8.93 -23.31 13.45
N ALA A 198 -8.59 -22.03 13.62
CA ALA A 198 -8.41 -21.42 14.94
C ALA A 198 -9.74 -21.32 15.71
N VAL A 199 -10.83 -21.06 15.00
CA VAL A 199 -12.19 -21.03 15.56
C VAL A 199 -12.64 -22.44 15.97
N GLU A 200 -12.54 -23.43 15.07
CA GLU A 200 -12.95 -24.82 15.30
C GLU A 200 -12.15 -25.46 16.44
N ASN A 201 -10.86 -25.20 16.52
CA ASN A 201 -9.98 -25.74 17.56
C ASN A 201 -9.87 -24.85 18.80
N ASN A 202 -10.73 -23.82 18.90
CA ASN A 202 -10.84 -22.95 20.05
C ASN A 202 -9.50 -22.27 20.45
N ARG A 203 -8.68 -21.93 19.44
CA ARG A 203 -7.39 -21.26 19.62
C ARG A 203 -7.57 -19.75 19.76
N LEU A 204 -6.63 -19.07 20.41
CA LEU A 204 -6.60 -17.60 20.56
C LEU A 204 -7.93 -17.04 21.11
N LYS A 205 -8.49 -17.65 22.15
CA LYS A 205 -9.83 -17.34 22.72
C LYS A 205 -10.04 -15.88 23.10
N ALA A 206 -8.97 -15.18 23.51
CA ALA A 206 -9.03 -13.80 23.93
C ALA A 206 -9.08 -12.79 22.78
N TYR A 207 -8.92 -13.26 21.53
CA TYR A 207 -8.77 -12.42 20.36
C TYR A 207 -9.85 -12.69 19.32
N ASN A 208 -10.10 -11.68 18.50
CA ASN A 208 -11.02 -11.74 17.38
C ASN A 208 -10.26 -11.85 16.05
N PHE A 209 -10.97 -12.20 15.00
CA PHE A 209 -10.50 -12.22 13.63
C PHE A 209 -11.30 -11.19 12.82
N LEU A 210 -10.59 -10.32 12.09
CA LEU A 210 -11.20 -9.31 11.24
C LEU A 210 -10.79 -9.53 9.79
N ILE A 211 -11.77 -9.64 8.91
CA ILE A 211 -11.57 -9.69 7.46
C ILE A 211 -12.18 -8.42 6.87
N ALA A 212 -11.35 -7.53 6.33
CA ALA A 212 -11.78 -6.26 5.77
C ALA A 212 -11.27 -6.13 4.32
N THR A 213 -12.17 -6.34 3.35
CA THR A 213 -11.85 -6.33 1.92
C THR A 213 -13.00 -5.81 1.07
N LYS A 214 -12.66 -5.09 -0.01
CA LYS A 214 -13.65 -4.74 -1.04
C LYS A 214 -13.97 -5.90 -1.99
N SER A 215 -13.20 -6.99 -1.93
CA SER A 215 -13.37 -8.15 -2.78
C SER A 215 -14.49 -9.04 -2.27
N GLU A 216 -15.24 -9.66 -3.17
CA GLU A 216 -16.14 -10.75 -2.81
C GLU A 216 -15.37 -12.05 -2.61
N PHE A 217 -15.80 -12.85 -1.65
CA PHE A 217 -15.31 -14.20 -1.42
C PHE A 217 -16.40 -15.06 -0.74
N VAL A 218 -16.26 -16.36 -0.84
CA VAL A 218 -17.15 -17.31 -0.16
C VAL A 218 -16.72 -17.41 1.30
N VAL A 219 -17.64 -17.10 2.21
CA VAL A 219 -17.41 -17.24 3.66
C VAL A 219 -17.71 -18.67 4.06
N PRO A 220 -16.74 -19.40 4.66
CA PRO A 220 -17.00 -20.73 5.23
C PRO A 220 -18.15 -20.72 6.24
N ASP A 221 -18.94 -21.77 6.28
CA ASP A 221 -20.12 -21.85 7.16
C ASP A 221 -19.74 -21.79 8.64
N SER A 222 -18.58 -22.37 9.02
CA SER A 222 -18.00 -22.31 10.37
C SER A 222 -17.71 -20.88 10.85
N LEU A 223 -17.44 -19.94 9.93
CA LEU A 223 -17.14 -18.54 10.24
C LEU A 223 -18.37 -17.63 10.15
N ARG A 224 -19.45 -18.10 9.48
CA ARG A 224 -20.66 -17.31 9.29
C ARG A 224 -21.34 -17.10 10.65
N ASN A 225 -21.48 -15.83 11.05
CA ASN A 225 -22.06 -15.42 12.34
C ASN A 225 -21.28 -15.88 13.59
N HIS A 226 -20.02 -16.30 13.46
CA HIS A 226 -19.23 -16.65 14.63
C HIS A 226 -18.86 -15.39 15.43
N HIS A 227 -19.12 -15.37 16.76
CA HIS A 227 -19.02 -14.21 17.63
C HIS A 227 -17.63 -13.53 17.68
N ARG A 228 -16.56 -14.25 17.30
CA ARG A 228 -15.19 -13.71 17.23
C ARG A 228 -14.76 -13.32 15.82
N VAL A 229 -15.60 -13.46 14.79
CA VAL A 229 -15.23 -13.21 13.41
C VAL A 229 -16.04 -12.05 12.85
N PHE A 230 -15.35 -11.00 12.44
CA PHE A 230 -15.94 -9.80 11.89
C PHE A 230 -15.56 -9.69 10.40
N ILE A 231 -16.55 -9.59 9.54
CA ILE A 231 -16.34 -9.59 8.08
C ILE A 231 -16.96 -8.35 7.46
N HIS A 232 -16.12 -7.57 6.78
CA HIS A 232 -16.51 -6.53 5.84
C HIS A 232 -16.03 -6.95 4.45
N LYS A 233 -16.94 -7.17 3.50
CA LYS A 233 -16.62 -7.59 2.13
C LYS A 233 -17.52 -6.96 1.08
N GLY A 234 -17.06 -6.94 -0.17
CA GLY A 234 -17.84 -6.55 -1.35
C GLY A 234 -18.04 -5.05 -1.54
N GLN A 235 -17.78 -4.24 -0.51
CA GLN A 235 -17.93 -2.77 -0.57
C GLN A 235 -16.61 -2.07 -0.26
N PRO A 236 -16.29 -0.96 -0.95
CA PRO A 236 -15.16 -0.10 -0.57
C PRO A 236 -15.39 0.49 0.82
N MET A 237 -14.35 0.46 1.63
CA MET A 237 -14.31 1.09 2.95
C MET A 237 -13.85 2.54 2.85
N THR A 238 -14.35 3.38 3.74
CA THR A 238 -13.82 4.72 3.97
C THR A 238 -12.45 4.66 4.65
N ASP A 239 -11.64 5.72 4.53
CA ASP A 239 -10.36 5.80 5.24
C ASP A 239 -10.54 5.73 6.75
N GLU A 240 -11.63 6.29 7.29
CA GLU A 240 -11.95 6.21 8.71
C GLU A 240 -12.19 4.78 9.18
N GLU A 241 -12.95 3.99 8.43
CA GLU A 241 -13.18 2.56 8.73
C GLU A 241 -11.88 1.77 8.68
N ILE A 242 -11.07 1.99 7.63
CA ILE A 242 -9.76 1.35 7.48
C ILE A 242 -8.85 1.71 8.65
N ASN A 243 -8.78 2.98 9.03
CA ASN A 243 -7.96 3.45 10.14
C ASN A 243 -8.40 2.85 11.48
N ARG A 244 -9.70 2.73 11.71
CA ARG A 244 -10.27 2.07 12.89
C ARG A 244 -9.90 0.58 12.93
N TYR A 245 -9.93 -0.12 11.80
CA TYR A 245 -9.53 -1.52 11.72
C TYR A 245 -8.05 -1.73 12.05
N TYR A 246 -7.15 -0.90 11.50
CA TYR A 246 -5.75 -0.95 11.88
C TYR A 246 -5.53 -0.64 13.37
N ALA A 247 -6.19 0.40 13.88
CA ALA A 247 -6.04 0.82 15.27
C ALA A 247 -6.55 -0.23 16.28
N SER A 248 -7.60 -0.99 15.94
CA SER A 248 -8.15 -2.06 16.79
C SER A 248 -7.46 -3.42 16.60
N SER A 249 -6.49 -3.52 15.70
CA SER A 249 -5.76 -4.76 15.45
C SER A 249 -4.51 -4.86 16.33
N PHE A 250 -4.29 -6.03 16.96
CA PHE A 250 -3.02 -6.31 17.64
C PHE A 250 -1.97 -6.90 16.68
N ALA A 251 -2.42 -7.49 15.55
CA ALA A 251 -1.55 -7.98 14.50
C ALA A 251 -2.26 -7.93 13.14
N ILE A 252 -1.48 -7.75 12.07
CA ILE A 252 -1.94 -7.78 10.68
C ILE A 252 -1.34 -8.98 9.95
N TRP A 253 -2.16 -9.63 9.11
CA TRP A 253 -1.69 -10.60 8.14
C TRP A 253 -0.97 -9.88 6.98
N ASN A 254 0.33 -10.09 6.86
CA ASN A 254 1.14 -9.67 5.73
C ASN A 254 2.06 -10.80 5.23
N ALA A 255 1.69 -12.06 5.52
CA ALA A 255 2.40 -13.26 5.09
C ALA A 255 2.10 -13.61 3.63
N TYR A 256 2.28 -12.62 2.76
CA TYR A 256 1.98 -12.69 1.33
C TYR A 256 2.92 -13.63 0.59
N ALA A 257 2.43 -14.25 -0.50
CA ALA A 257 3.26 -15.07 -1.37
C ALA A 257 4.34 -14.21 -2.09
N ARG A 258 3.99 -12.96 -2.42
CA ARG A 258 4.87 -11.98 -3.06
C ARG A 258 4.51 -10.55 -2.62
N THR A 259 5.53 -9.71 -2.41
CA THR A 259 5.38 -8.25 -2.28
C THR A 259 6.68 -7.56 -2.66
N THR A 260 6.60 -6.32 -3.16
CA THR A 260 7.74 -5.39 -3.32
C THR A 260 7.80 -4.43 -2.15
N GLN A 261 6.75 -3.64 -1.98
CA GLN A 261 6.48 -2.88 -0.77
C GLN A 261 4.98 -2.94 -0.49
N SER A 262 4.61 -3.33 0.73
CA SER A 262 3.22 -3.45 1.14
C SER A 262 2.71 -2.13 1.72
N GLY A 263 1.71 -1.53 1.08
CA GLY A 263 0.99 -0.39 1.64
C GLY A 263 0.26 -0.75 2.94
N VAL A 264 -0.17 -1.99 3.07
CA VAL A 264 -0.76 -2.55 4.30
C VAL A 264 0.24 -2.49 5.45
N LEU A 265 1.50 -2.86 5.21
CA LEU A 265 2.56 -2.84 6.22
C LEU A 265 2.83 -1.41 6.73
N ALA A 266 3.04 -0.47 5.81
CA ALA A 266 3.30 0.93 6.18
C ALA A 266 2.14 1.54 6.96
N LYS A 267 0.89 1.27 6.52
CA LYS A 267 -0.31 1.76 7.22
C LYS A 267 -0.50 1.07 8.58
N SER A 268 -0.20 -0.21 8.73
CA SER A 268 -0.23 -0.89 10.02
C SER A 268 0.77 -0.28 11.01
N PHE A 269 1.97 0.02 10.57
CA PHE A 269 3.00 0.67 11.39
C PHE A 269 2.59 2.08 11.83
N MET A 270 1.87 2.82 10.98
CA MET A 270 1.27 4.11 11.35
C MET A 270 0.41 4.00 12.61
N PHE A 271 -0.35 2.90 12.75
CA PHE A 271 -1.22 2.66 13.92
C PHE A 271 -0.53 1.86 15.05
N GLY A 272 0.78 1.65 14.95
CA GLY A 272 1.53 0.84 15.90
C GLY A 272 1.02 -0.61 15.92
N THR A 273 0.70 -1.17 14.76
CA THR A 273 0.19 -2.54 14.63
C THR A 273 1.21 -3.39 13.91
N PRO A 274 1.84 -4.37 14.60
CA PRO A 274 2.81 -5.27 14.00
C PRO A 274 2.17 -6.23 13.00
N ALA A 275 3.01 -6.83 12.16
CA ALA A 275 2.55 -7.77 11.15
C ALA A 275 3.22 -9.14 11.28
N ILE A 276 2.53 -10.19 10.80
CA ILE A 276 3.16 -11.47 10.48
C ILE A 276 3.61 -11.40 9.02
N VAL A 277 4.87 -11.74 8.75
CA VAL A 277 5.47 -11.72 7.42
C VAL A 277 6.18 -13.04 7.10
N LEU A 278 6.20 -13.44 5.82
CA LEU A 278 7.04 -14.57 5.39
C LEU A 278 8.51 -14.15 5.29
N ARG A 279 9.44 -15.02 5.73
CA ARG A 279 10.90 -14.80 5.67
C ARG A 279 11.37 -14.33 4.30
N LYS A 280 10.86 -14.92 3.22
CA LYS A 280 11.21 -14.54 1.84
C LYS A 280 10.78 -13.12 1.42
N ASN A 281 9.92 -12.47 2.21
CA ASN A 281 9.40 -11.14 1.95
C ASN A 281 9.88 -10.10 2.98
N MET A 282 10.82 -10.47 3.85
CA MET A 282 11.52 -9.47 4.65
C MET A 282 12.16 -8.42 3.74
N ASN A 283 12.14 -7.20 4.20
CA ASN A 283 12.70 -6.05 3.49
C ASN A 283 13.32 -5.07 4.50
N GLU A 284 13.82 -3.95 4.01
CA GLU A 284 14.49 -2.91 4.78
C GLU A 284 13.66 -2.27 5.90
N PHE A 285 12.34 -2.46 5.90
CA PHE A 285 11.41 -1.90 6.89
C PHE A 285 10.98 -2.93 7.94
N THR A 286 11.33 -4.21 7.75
CA THR A 286 10.85 -5.32 8.59
C THR A 286 11.94 -5.86 9.48
N HIS A 287 11.72 -5.81 10.81
CA HIS A 287 12.69 -6.24 11.82
C HIS A 287 12.02 -7.29 12.72
N ASP A 288 12.45 -8.57 12.57
CA ASP A 288 11.87 -9.68 13.34
C ASP A 288 12.03 -9.47 14.86
N GLY A 289 10.93 -9.63 15.56
CA GLY A 289 10.89 -9.43 17.02
C GLY A 289 10.80 -7.97 17.45
N ALA A 290 10.83 -7.03 16.51
CA ALA A 290 10.65 -5.60 16.78
C ALA A 290 9.32 -5.07 16.22
N ASN A 291 9.15 -5.02 14.93
CA ASN A 291 7.92 -4.51 14.31
C ASN A 291 7.15 -5.57 13.51
N VAL A 292 7.73 -6.75 13.30
CA VAL A 292 7.09 -7.92 12.70
C VAL A 292 7.47 -9.19 13.45
N VAL A 293 6.68 -10.26 13.24
CA VAL A 293 7.11 -11.64 13.52
C VAL A 293 7.20 -12.40 12.21
N VAL A 294 8.37 -12.99 11.99
CA VAL A 294 8.68 -13.74 10.76
C VAL A 294 8.26 -15.18 10.92
N ILE A 295 7.56 -15.68 9.91
CA ILE A 295 7.23 -17.10 9.75
C ILE A 295 7.84 -17.65 8.47
N ASP A 296 8.12 -18.95 8.44
CA ASP A 296 8.70 -19.63 7.27
C ASP A 296 7.62 -20.17 6.34
N ASN A 297 6.48 -20.58 6.92
CA ASN A 297 5.37 -21.17 6.20
C ASN A 297 4.03 -20.59 6.68
N ASN A 298 3.28 -19.97 5.78
CA ASN A 298 1.97 -19.39 6.07
C ASN A 298 0.81 -20.42 6.10
N GLN A 299 1.10 -21.71 5.89
CA GLN A 299 0.18 -22.82 6.10
C GLN A 299 0.40 -23.52 7.45
N ASP A 300 1.50 -23.25 8.14
CA ASP A 300 1.81 -23.78 9.46
C ASP A 300 1.03 -23.03 10.54
N LYS A 301 -0.10 -23.59 10.92
CA LYS A 301 -1.07 -23.00 11.85
C LYS A 301 -0.49 -22.80 13.26
N GLU A 302 0.36 -23.73 13.73
CA GLU A 302 1.01 -23.58 15.04
C GLU A 302 2.11 -22.52 15.03
N GLN A 303 2.86 -22.38 13.94
CA GLN A 303 3.82 -21.28 13.77
C GLN A 303 3.11 -19.93 13.81
N ILE A 304 1.95 -19.81 13.16
CA ILE A 304 1.13 -18.59 13.19
C ILE A 304 0.63 -18.30 14.62
N VAL A 305 0.12 -19.31 15.34
CA VAL A 305 -0.32 -19.14 16.73
C VAL A 305 0.82 -18.65 17.62
N ASN A 306 2.00 -19.26 17.49
CA ASN A 306 3.17 -18.86 18.27
C ASN A 306 3.62 -17.43 17.94
N ALA A 307 3.58 -17.03 16.66
CA ALA A 307 3.85 -15.66 16.24
C ALA A 307 2.87 -14.66 16.86
N LEU A 308 1.56 -14.98 16.84
CA LEU A 308 0.52 -14.13 17.43
C LEU A 308 0.64 -14.02 18.95
N LYS A 309 0.99 -15.11 19.65
CA LYS A 309 1.26 -15.07 21.10
C LYS A 309 2.46 -14.17 21.42
N ARG A 310 3.57 -14.32 20.67
CA ARG A 310 4.76 -13.47 20.83
C ARG A 310 4.44 -11.99 20.68
N ILE A 311 3.58 -11.63 19.72
CA ILE A 311 3.12 -10.24 19.55
C ILE A 311 2.26 -9.82 20.74
N ALA A 312 1.29 -10.64 21.14
CA ALA A 312 0.35 -10.31 22.20
C ALA A 312 1.03 -10.10 23.56
N ASP A 313 2.01 -10.94 23.87
CA ASP A 313 2.78 -10.87 25.13
C ASP A 313 3.70 -9.62 25.21
N ASN A 314 4.00 -8.99 24.05
CA ASN A 314 4.92 -7.87 23.94
C ASN A 314 4.33 -6.69 23.13
N ILE A 315 3.01 -6.52 23.14
CA ILE A 315 2.30 -5.61 22.22
C ILE A 315 2.78 -4.17 22.31
N ASP A 316 3.09 -3.67 23.49
CA ASP A 316 3.55 -2.28 23.68
C ASP A 316 4.92 -2.04 23.03
N SER A 317 5.84 -2.99 23.17
CA SER A 317 7.15 -2.94 22.52
C SER A 317 7.01 -2.96 21.01
N PHE A 318 6.27 -3.93 20.45
CA PHE A 318 5.99 -4.01 19.02
C PHE A 318 5.32 -2.73 18.49
N SER A 319 4.35 -2.21 19.22
CA SER A 319 3.62 -1.00 18.86
C SER A 319 4.54 0.22 18.77
N SER A 320 5.45 0.36 19.73
CA SER A 320 6.45 1.43 19.76
C SER A 320 7.41 1.33 18.56
N GLU A 321 7.94 0.15 18.29
CA GLU A 321 8.87 -0.06 17.16
C GLU A 321 8.20 0.12 15.80
N CYS A 322 6.93 -0.33 15.63
CA CYS A 322 6.14 -0.02 14.44
C CYS A 322 6.03 1.49 14.21
N ARG A 323 5.74 2.24 15.25
CA ARG A 323 5.62 3.71 15.17
C ARG A 323 6.94 4.39 14.81
N LYS A 324 8.03 3.97 15.42
CA LYS A 324 9.37 4.50 15.10
C LYS A 324 9.71 4.26 13.62
N GLU A 325 9.43 3.05 13.13
CA GLU A 325 9.68 2.73 11.72
C GLU A 325 8.79 3.55 10.78
N PHE A 326 7.51 3.74 11.12
CA PHE A 326 6.64 4.62 10.35
C PHE A 326 7.18 6.05 10.27
N GLU A 327 7.54 6.62 11.41
CA GLU A 327 8.04 8.01 11.51
C GLU A 327 9.38 8.21 10.80
N LYS A 328 10.23 7.18 10.79
CA LYS A 328 11.53 7.17 10.13
C LYS A 328 11.44 6.99 8.62
N SER A 329 10.55 6.07 8.14
CA SER A 329 10.62 5.54 6.78
C SER A 329 9.40 5.86 5.91
N PHE A 330 8.23 6.14 6.50
CA PHE A 330 7.00 6.30 5.72
C PHE A 330 6.35 7.66 5.87
N TYR A 331 6.73 8.45 6.89
CA TYR A 331 6.15 9.76 7.10
C TYR A 331 6.69 10.76 6.06
N TYR A 332 5.83 11.37 5.26
CA TYR A 332 6.21 12.18 4.10
C TYR A 332 7.20 13.30 4.41
N LYS A 333 7.17 13.89 5.61
CA LYS A 333 8.05 15.00 5.99
C LYS A 333 9.54 14.64 5.97
N VAL A 334 9.87 13.37 6.15
CA VAL A 334 11.26 12.89 6.10
C VAL A 334 11.89 13.17 4.73
N TYR A 335 11.08 13.24 3.67
CA TYR A 335 11.54 13.39 2.29
C TYR A 335 11.43 14.81 1.73
N ASN A 336 11.10 15.81 2.55
CA ASN A 336 10.97 17.20 2.10
C ASN A 336 12.24 17.72 1.42
N ASN A 337 13.42 17.31 1.88
CA ASN A 337 14.68 17.74 1.26
C ASN A 337 14.86 17.18 -0.15
N LEU A 338 14.47 15.93 -0.40
CA LEU A 338 14.51 15.35 -1.75
C LEU A 338 13.60 16.13 -2.70
N PHE A 339 12.39 16.48 -2.26
CA PHE A 339 11.45 17.22 -3.10
C PHE A 339 11.83 18.69 -3.33
N ARG A 340 12.67 19.28 -2.47
CA ARG A 340 13.24 20.63 -2.70
C ARG A 340 14.27 20.67 -3.83
N THR A 341 14.82 19.53 -4.22
CA THR A 341 15.78 19.43 -5.34
C THR A 341 15.08 19.29 -6.69
N ILE A 342 13.78 19.06 -6.68
CA ILE A 342 12.95 19.02 -7.87
C ILE A 342 12.59 20.44 -8.31
#